data_498790f44245a6d2eede8478a3e0ee17
#
_entry.id   498790f44245a6d2eede8478a3e0ee17
#
_cell.length_a   1.000
_cell.length_b   1.000
_cell.length_c   1.000
_cell.angle_alpha   90.00
_cell.angle_beta   90.00
_cell.angle_gamma   90.00
#
_symmetry.space_group_name_H-M   'P 1'
#
loop_
_entity.id
_entity.type
_entity.pdbx_description
1 polymer ?
#
loop_
_entity_poly.entity_id
_entity_poly.type
_entity_poly.pdbx_seq_one_letter_code
_entity_poly.pdbx_strand_id
1 'polypeptide(L)'
;MRHLLLLGLLAASLSGCASDPAPLEQMRLTEQTLTQARAVGATPALEEMRQAEAKFARAQKNMGEADYKRARQFAEQAELDARLAEAKVLTAKSEQELKQINLRIKRVRQQLGTLP
;
A
#
# COMPACT_ATOMS: atom_id res chain seq x y z
N MET A 1 -45.42 -36.51 1.92
CA MET A 1 -45.35 -35.03 1.89
C MET A 1 -44.24 -34.46 2.78
N ARG A 2 -44.01 -34.98 4.00
CA ARG A 2 -42.93 -34.46 4.88
C ARG A 2 -41.52 -34.60 4.30
N HIS A 3 -41.23 -35.67 3.55
CA HIS A 3 -39.91 -35.88 2.95
C HIS A 3 -39.66 -35.04 1.70
N LEU A 4 -40.69 -34.63 0.98
CA LEU A 4 -40.59 -33.71 -0.16
C LEU A 4 -40.28 -32.27 0.31
N LEU A 5 -40.79 -31.84 1.47
CA LEU A 5 -40.47 -30.52 2.08
C LEU A 5 -39.03 -30.46 2.57
N LEU A 6 -38.50 -31.56 3.11
CA LEU A 6 -37.09 -31.65 3.53
C LEU A 6 -36.11 -31.62 2.34
N LEU A 7 -36.45 -32.23 1.22
CA LEU A 7 -35.65 -32.20 0.01
C LEU A 7 -35.61 -30.80 -0.62
N GLY A 8 -36.73 -30.06 -0.57
CA GLY A 8 -36.82 -28.69 -1.05
C GLY A 8 -35.98 -27.70 -0.25
N LEU A 9 -35.87 -27.91 1.06
CA LEU A 9 -35.08 -27.06 1.95
C LEU A 9 -33.55 -27.24 1.77
N LEU A 10 -33.12 -28.44 1.38
CA LEU A 10 -31.70 -28.74 1.15
C LEU A 10 -31.18 -28.18 -0.18
N ALA A 11 -32.07 -28.04 -1.18
CA ALA A 11 -31.71 -27.46 -2.50
C ALA A 11 -31.51 -25.91 -2.47
N ALA A 12 -32.10 -25.23 -1.51
CA ALA A 12 -32.02 -23.77 -1.38
C ALA A 12 -30.68 -23.30 -0.79
N SER A 13 -29.87 -24.18 -0.20
CA SER A 13 -28.59 -23.81 0.43
C SER A 13 -27.38 -23.84 -0.51
N LEU A 14 -27.54 -24.20 -1.80
CA LEU A 14 -26.44 -24.28 -2.78
C LEU A 14 -26.24 -23.01 -3.63
N SER A 15 -27.04 -21.96 -3.46
CA SER A 15 -26.93 -20.73 -4.24
C SER A 15 -25.93 -19.69 -3.70
N GLY A 16 -25.00 -20.11 -2.85
CA GLY A 16 -24.01 -19.25 -2.19
C GLY A 16 -22.68 -19.12 -2.92
N CYS A 17 -22.60 -19.20 -4.26
CA CYS A 17 -21.44 -18.73 -5.00
C CYS A 17 -21.58 -17.21 -5.24
N ALA A 18 -21.42 -16.41 -4.19
CA ALA A 18 -21.19 -14.99 -4.38
C ALA A 18 -19.76 -14.83 -4.92
N SER A 19 -19.62 -14.58 -6.23
CA SER A 19 -18.36 -14.12 -6.79
C SER A 19 -18.02 -12.77 -6.17
N ASP A 20 -16.80 -12.61 -5.64
CA ASP A 20 -16.35 -11.34 -5.09
C ASP A 20 -16.51 -10.21 -6.14
N PRO A 21 -17.04 -9.04 -5.77
CA PRO A 21 -17.14 -7.93 -6.71
C PRO A 21 -15.74 -7.43 -7.08
N ALA A 22 -15.60 -6.90 -8.31
CA ALA A 22 -14.34 -6.32 -8.78
C ALA A 22 -13.86 -5.21 -7.83
N PRO A 23 -12.63 -5.26 -7.31
CA PRO A 23 -12.12 -4.32 -6.32
C PRO A 23 -11.61 -3.02 -6.96
N LEU A 24 -12.44 -2.36 -7.75
CA LEU A 24 -12.05 -1.17 -8.53
C LEU A 24 -11.55 -0.03 -7.65
N GLU A 25 -12.22 0.21 -6.53
CA GLU A 25 -11.82 1.29 -5.61
C GLU A 25 -10.49 0.97 -4.92
N GLN A 26 -10.27 -0.27 -4.52
CA GLN A 26 -8.99 -0.69 -3.96
C GLN A 26 -7.85 -0.57 -4.97
N MET A 27 -8.09 -0.95 -6.22
CA MET A 27 -7.10 -0.78 -7.29
C MET A 27 -6.73 0.69 -7.50
N ARG A 28 -7.72 1.58 -7.54
CA ARG A 28 -7.53 3.02 -7.68
C ARG A 28 -6.74 3.60 -6.49
N LEU A 29 -7.11 3.22 -5.27
CA LEU A 29 -6.43 3.66 -4.05
C LEU A 29 -4.95 3.22 -4.04
N THR A 30 -4.68 1.98 -4.40
CA THR A 30 -3.32 1.45 -4.48
C THR A 30 -2.49 2.20 -5.52
N GLU A 31 -3.03 2.49 -6.70
CA GLU A 31 -2.34 3.26 -7.74
C GLU A 31 -2.01 4.68 -7.27
N GLN A 32 -2.94 5.33 -6.58
CA GLN A 32 -2.71 6.64 -5.97
C GLN A 32 -1.58 6.58 -4.92
N THR A 33 -1.59 5.57 -4.06
CA THR A 33 -0.56 5.40 -3.02
C THR A 33 0.82 5.16 -3.62
N LEU A 34 0.92 4.33 -4.67
CA LEU A 34 2.17 4.16 -5.43
C LEU A 34 2.67 5.48 -6.04
N THR A 35 1.76 6.24 -6.61
CA THR A 35 2.08 7.55 -7.20
C THR A 35 2.59 8.52 -6.14
N GLN A 36 1.97 8.54 -4.97
CA GLN A 36 2.40 9.37 -3.85
C GLN A 36 3.78 8.96 -3.32
N ALA A 37 4.03 7.68 -3.14
CA ALA A 37 5.33 7.17 -2.73
C ALA A 37 6.45 7.61 -3.72
N ARG A 38 6.18 7.54 -5.02
CA ARG A 38 7.11 8.03 -6.05
C ARG A 38 7.33 9.55 -5.95
N ALA A 39 6.26 10.31 -5.72
CA ALA A 39 6.34 11.77 -5.61
C ALA A 39 7.23 12.23 -4.46
N VAL A 40 7.28 11.50 -3.35
CA VAL A 40 8.19 11.79 -2.24
C VAL A 40 9.61 11.26 -2.46
N GLY A 41 9.84 10.48 -3.54
CA GLY A 41 11.16 10.00 -3.94
C GLY A 41 11.42 8.52 -3.66
N ALA A 42 10.37 7.72 -3.38
CA ALA A 42 10.53 6.28 -3.33
C ALA A 42 10.77 5.72 -4.75
N THR A 43 11.83 4.94 -4.89
CA THR A 43 12.22 4.31 -6.16
C THR A 43 12.29 2.79 -5.99
N PRO A 44 12.30 2.00 -7.07
CA PRO A 44 12.47 0.55 -7.00
C PRO A 44 13.80 0.07 -6.41
N ALA A 45 14.76 0.98 -6.19
CA ALA A 45 15.96 0.69 -5.42
C ALA A 45 15.65 0.42 -3.94
N LEU A 46 14.54 0.97 -3.44
CA LEU A 46 13.99 0.65 -2.12
C LEU A 46 13.17 -0.64 -2.22
N GLU A 47 13.46 -1.62 -1.39
CA GLU A 47 12.85 -2.96 -1.44
C GLU A 47 11.33 -2.90 -1.34
N GLU A 48 10.78 -2.07 -0.45
CA GLU A 48 9.35 -1.92 -0.26
C GLU A 48 8.66 -1.36 -1.50
N MET A 49 9.30 -0.41 -2.20
CA MET A 49 8.73 0.14 -3.43
C MET A 49 8.75 -0.91 -4.56
N ARG A 50 9.82 -1.68 -4.67
CA ARG A 50 9.94 -2.78 -5.63
C ARG A 50 8.87 -3.86 -5.38
N GLN A 51 8.62 -4.20 -4.11
CA GLN A 51 7.57 -5.16 -3.74
C GLN A 51 6.17 -4.61 -4.01
N ALA A 52 5.93 -3.34 -3.71
CA ALA A 52 4.67 -2.67 -3.99
C ALA A 52 4.32 -2.72 -5.47
N GLU A 53 5.26 -2.37 -6.34
CA GLU A 53 5.06 -2.42 -7.79
C GLU A 53 4.83 -3.86 -8.30
N ALA A 54 5.60 -4.82 -7.82
CA ALA A 54 5.44 -6.22 -8.20
C ALA A 54 4.08 -6.79 -7.77
N LYS A 55 3.61 -6.47 -6.56
CA LYS A 55 2.30 -6.90 -6.07
C LYS A 55 1.16 -6.21 -6.81
N PHE A 56 1.30 -4.93 -7.13
CA PHE A 56 0.29 -4.22 -7.91
C PHE A 56 0.16 -4.78 -9.33
N ALA A 57 1.27 -5.14 -9.97
CA ALA A 57 1.23 -5.83 -11.25
C ALA A 57 0.50 -7.18 -11.18
N ARG A 58 0.67 -7.93 -10.07
CA ARG A 58 -0.10 -9.16 -9.83
C ARG A 58 -1.59 -8.86 -9.62
N ALA A 59 -1.92 -7.80 -8.91
CA ALA A 59 -3.32 -7.38 -8.73
C ALA A 59 -3.97 -7.07 -10.09
N GLN A 60 -3.30 -6.33 -10.94
CA GLN A 60 -3.77 -6.02 -12.30
C GLN A 60 -3.97 -7.28 -13.15
N LYS A 61 -3.03 -8.23 -13.08
CA LYS A 61 -3.17 -9.51 -13.77
C LYS A 61 -4.41 -10.26 -13.29
N ASN A 62 -4.60 -10.40 -11.99
CA ASN A 62 -5.76 -11.09 -11.42
C ASN A 62 -7.08 -10.38 -11.74
N MET A 63 -7.07 -9.04 -11.86
CA MET A 63 -8.23 -8.28 -12.38
C MET A 63 -8.59 -8.70 -13.80
N GLY A 64 -7.61 -8.83 -14.68
CA GLY A 64 -7.81 -9.29 -16.07
C GLY A 64 -8.30 -10.74 -16.17
N GLU A 65 -7.97 -11.57 -15.19
CA GLU A 65 -8.39 -12.98 -15.09
C GLU A 65 -9.73 -13.15 -14.33
N ALA A 66 -10.36 -12.05 -13.91
CA ALA A 66 -11.56 -12.02 -13.07
C ALA A 66 -11.40 -12.75 -11.71
N ASP A 67 -10.18 -12.94 -11.25
CA ASP A 67 -9.87 -13.43 -9.87
C ASP A 67 -9.86 -12.23 -8.91
N TYR A 68 -11.03 -11.70 -8.63
CA TYR A 68 -11.22 -10.47 -7.87
C TYR A 68 -10.77 -10.59 -6.40
N LYS A 69 -10.86 -11.78 -5.84
CA LYS A 69 -10.37 -12.04 -4.48
C LYS A 69 -8.85 -11.85 -4.40
N ARG A 70 -8.10 -12.47 -5.30
CA ARG A 70 -6.64 -12.32 -5.35
C ARG A 70 -6.22 -10.93 -5.78
N ALA A 71 -6.95 -10.33 -6.73
CA ALA A 71 -6.72 -8.95 -7.13
C ALA A 71 -6.76 -8.00 -5.93
N ARG A 72 -7.80 -8.10 -5.10
CA ARG A 72 -7.95 -7.32 -3.86
C ARG A 72 -6.79 -7.55 -2.91
N GLN A 73 -6.47 -8.80 -2.61
CA GLN A 73 -5.39 -9.15 -1.68
C GLN A 73 -4.04 -8.58 -2.11
N PHE A 74 -3.69 -8.70 -3.39
CA PHE A 74 -2.43 -8.15 -3.90
C PHE A 74 -2.44 -6.62 -3.93
N ALA A 75 -3.57 -5.99 -4.23
CA ALA A 75 -3.70 -4.53 -4.19
C ALA A 75 -3.52 -3.99 -2.77
N GLU A 76 -4.18 -4.57 -1.77
CA GLU A 76 -4.03 -4.20 -0.36
C GLU A 76 -2.58 -4.34 0.12
N GLN A 77 -1.91 -5.45 -0.22
CA GLN A 77 -0.51 -5.65 0.12
C GLN A 77 0.41 -4.64 -0.57
N ALA A 78 0.16 -4.33 -1.85
CA ALA A 78 0.91 -3.34 -2.59
C ALA A 78 0.75 -1.94 -1.98
N GLU A 79 -0.45 -1.59 -1.55
CA GLU A 79 -0.72 -0.32 -0.86
C GLU A 79 0.10 -0.20 0.43
N LEU A 80 0.12 -1.25 1.26
CA LEU A 80 0.88 -1.25 2.51
C LEU A 80 2.39 -1.10 2.26
N ASP A 81 2.93 -1.82 1.29
CA ASP A 81 4.35 -1.70 0.94
C ASP A 81 4.68 -0.31 0.38
N ALA A 82 3.80 0.29 -0.42
CA ALA A 82 3.99 1.66 -0.93
C ALA A 82 3.96 2.70 0.20
N ARG A 83 3.06 2.58 1.16
CA ARG A 83 3.02 3.44 2.36
C ARG A 83 4.29 3.28 3.21
N LEU A 84 4.79 2.06 3.35
CA LEU A 84 6.05 1.81 4.07
C LEU A 84 7.24 2.44 3.34
N ALA A 85 7.28 2.34 2.01
CA ALA A 85 8.30 2.99 1.19
C ALA A 85 8.27 4.52 1.36
N GLU A 86 7.08 5.12 1.30
CA GLU A 86 6.87 6.55 1.55
C GLU A 86 7.40 6.96 2.93
N ALA A 87 6.98 6.25 3.98
CA ALA A 87 7.38 6.55 5.36
C ALA A 87 8.90 6.47 5.54
N LYS A 88 9.57 5.48 4.95
CA LYS A 88 11.04 5.34 5.01
C LYS A 88 11.75 6.52 4.35
N VAL A 89 11.29 6.96 3.18
CA VAL A 89 11.86 8.11 2.50
C VAL A 89 11.68 9.40 3.30
N LEU A 90 10.47 9.63 3.82
CA LEU A 90 10.18 10.82 4.64
C LEU A 90 11.01 10.81 5.95
N THR A 91 11.15 9.67 6.60
CA THR A 91 11.99 9.53 7.79
C THR A 91 13.44 9.87 7.49
N ALA A 92 14.00 9.31 6.41
CA ALA A 92 15.37 9.59 6.01
C ALA A 92 15.61 11.10 5.70
N LYS A 93 14.64 11.74 5.03
CA LYS A 93 14.69 13.20 4.78
C LYS A 93 14.67 14.01 6.08
N SER A 94 13.75 13.67 7.00
CA SER A 94 13.64 14.35 8.29
C SER A 94 14.90 14.19 9.12
N GLU A 95 15.52 13.02 9.16
CA GLU A 95 16.79 12.78 9.84
C GLU A 95 17.92 13.62 9.22
N GLN A 96 17.94 13.74 7.90
CA GLN A 96 18.93 14.57 7.22
C GLN A 96 18.73 16.06 7.54
N GLU A 97 17.51 16.53 7.55
CA GLU A 97 17.18 17.92 7.93
C GLU A 97 17.56 18.21 9.37
N LEU A 98 17.27 17.31 10.31
CA LEU A 98 17.68 17.43 11.71
C LEU A 98 19.20 17.54 11.85
N LYS A 99 19.97 16.73 11.11
CA LYS A 99 21.44 16.83 11.10
C LYS A 99 21.89 18.22 10.62
N GLN A 100 21.28 18.74 9.56
CA GLN A 100 21.60 20.08 9.03
C GLN A 100 21.29 21.19 10.04
N ILE A 101 20.13 21.13 10.68
CA ILE A 101 19.71 22.10 11.71
C ILE A 101 20.70 22.07 12.87
N ASN A 102 21.06 20.89 13.37
CA ASN A 102 22.02 20.74 14.48
C ASN A 102 23.41 21.33 14.13
N LEU A 103 23.87 21.11 12.90
CA LEU A 103 25.11 21.73 12.42
C LEU A 103 25.01 23.27 12.36
N ARG A 104 23.87 23.82 11.94
CA ARG A 104 23.65 25.29 11.93
C ARG A 104 23.65 25.85 13.35
N ILE A 105 22.93 25.20 14.28
CA ILE A 105 22.90 25.60 15.70
C ILE A 105 24.30 25.61 16.28
N LYS A 106 25.10 24.55 16.05
CA LYS A 106 26.48 24.48 16.51
C LYS A 106 27.33 25.62 15.97
N ARG A 107 27.19 25.94 14.69
CA ARG A 107 27.92 27.06 14.04
C ARG A 107 27.54 28.39 14.65
N VAL A 108 26.25 28.67 14.83
CA VAL A 108 25.76 29.92 15.44
C VAL A 108 26.27 30.05 16.87
N ARG A 109 26.23 29.01 17.68
CA ARG A 109 26.77 29.01 19.05
C ARG A 109 28.27 29.35 19.08
N GLN A 110 29.04 28.80 18.16
CA GLN A 110 30.47 29.10 18.04
C GLN A 110 30.69 30.57 17.68
N GLN A 111 29.92 31.11 16.74
CA GLN A 111 30.01 32.52 16.35
C GLN A 111 29.65 33.45 17.51
N LEU A 112 28.59 33.15 18.27
CA LEU A 112 28.20 33.96 19.44
C LEU A 112 29.21 33.87 20.58
N GLY A 113 29.88 32.73 20.77
CA GLY A 113 30.93 32.58 21.76
C GLY A 113 32.25 33.25 21.42
N THR A 114 32.44 33.71 20.17
CA THR A 114 33.61 34.45 19.71
C THR A 114 33.38 35.97 19.66
N LEU A 115 32.18 36.44 20.00
CA LEU A 115 31.90 37.87 20.13
C LEU A 115 32.46 38.38 21.49
N PRO A 116 33.18 39.52 21.47
CA PRO A 116 33.74 40.10 22.69
C PRO A 116 32.66 40.61 23.65
#